data_93d449b6df296e7d1a1a8160242ecb0d
#
_entry.id   93d449b6df296e7d1a1a8160242ecb0d
#
_cell.length_a   1.000
_cell.length_b   1.000
_cell.length_c   1.000
_cell.angle_alpha   90.00
_cell.angle_beta   90.00
_cell.angle_gamma   90.00
#
_symmetry.space_group_name_H-M   'P 1'
#
loop_
_entity.id
_entity.type
_entity.pdbx_description
1 polymer ?
#
loop_
_entity_poly.entity_id
_entity_poly.type
_entity_poly.pdbx_seq_one_letter_code
_entity_poly.pdbx_strand_id
1 'polypeptide(L)'
;RPTDHVVSPDRAGFRELAHGHAVVPVWRELLADLTTPVSLFARCVGDGEGFLLESVDRAETWGRWSFIGRHPSATLTSIGGELLVDGDLPEGIRTGEGMLAALEDLLAHFRSPPIEGMPPLHGGLMGYLGYDVVREVEDLPDTPPDDKGFPDGIMSIIGELVAIDHWRQRAILIVNVVVPPGADDAALDSAYDQAVSRLQDLATDGARPL
;
A
#
# COMPACT_ATOMS: atom_id res chain seq x y z
N ARG A 1 -18.66 14.84 19.81
CA ARG A 1 -18.54 13.37 19.62
C ARG A 1 -17.84 13.15 18.30
N PRO A 2 -16.75 12.36 18.23
CA PRO A 2 -16.03 12.14 16.98
C PRO A 2 -16.86 11.25 16.05
N THR A 3 -16.70 11.52 14.77
CA THR A 3 -17.31 10.87 13.61
C THR A 3 -16.63 9.50 13.33
N ASP A 4 -16.61 8.60 14.30
CA ASP A 4 -15.87 7.31 14.23
C ASP A 4 -16.42 6.32 13.17
N HIS A 5 -17.34 6.72 12.30
CA HIS A 5 -17.97 5.82 11.31
C HIS A 5 -18.11 6.42 9.91
N VAL A 6 -17.61 7.63 9.67
CA VAL A 6 -17.74 8.26 8.36
C VAL A 6 -16.62 7.80 7.45
N VAL A 7 -16.98 7.20 6.32
CA VAL A 7 -16.06 6.88 5.23
C VAL A 7 -15.82 8.14 4.40
N SER A 8 -14.59 8.40 4.05
CA SER A 8 -14.15 9.50 3.20
C SER A 8 -13.33 8.97 2.01
N PRO A 9 -13.43 9.63 0.85
CA PRO A 9 -14.46 10.56 0.49
C PRO A 9 -15.85 9.88 0.48
N ASP A 10 -16.93 10.67 0.37
CA ASP A 10 -18.23 10.09 0.02
C ASP A 10 -18.23 9.63 -1.46
N ARG A 11 -19.28 8.94 -1.88
CA ARG A 11 -19.39 8.40 -3.25
C ARG A 11 -19.22 9.45 -4.34
N ALA A 12 -19.80 10.62 -4.16
CA ALA A 12 -19.72 11.70 -5.14
C ALA A 12 -18.29 12.25 -5.22
N GLY A 13 -17.67 12.50 -4.07
CA GLY A 13 -16.26 12.92 -3.99
C GLY A 13 -15.30 11.87 -4.54
N PHE A 14 -15.58 10.57 -4.33
CA PHE A 14 -14.79 9.50 -4.92
C PHE A 14 -14.82 9.56 -6.46
N ARG A 15 -16.00 9.68 -7.07
CA ARG A 15 -16.12 9.82 -8.53
C ARG A 15 -15.38 11.04 -9.05
N GLU A 16 -15.48 12.19 -8.37
CA GLU A 16 -14.77 13.41 -8.76
C GLU A 16 -13.27 13.21 -8.75
N LEU A 17 -12.72 12.60 -7.70
CA LEU A 17 -11.29 12.29 -7.61
C LEU A 17 -10.85 11.27 -8.67
N ALA A 18 -11.68 10.27 -8.98
CA ALA A 18 -11.38 9.23 -9.95
C ALA A 18 -11.26 9.75 -11.39
N HIS A 19 -11.90 10.88 -11.73
CA HIS A 19 -11.73 11.50 -13.06
C HIS A 19 -10.32 12.03 -13.34
N GLY A 20 -9.53 12.29 -12.32
CA GLY A 20 -8.18 12.86 -12.47
C GLY A 20 -7.03 12.01 -11.97
N HIS A 21 -7.32 10.86 -11.33
CA HIS A 21 -6.31 10.07 -10.64
C HIS A 21 -6.48 8.57 -10.90
N ALA A 22 -5.37 7.88 -11.09
CA ALA A 22 -5.38 6.43 -11.29
C ALA A 22 -5.54 5.63 -9.97
N VAL A 23 -5.26 6.26 -8.83
CA VAL A 23 -5.48 5.69 -7.50
C VAL A 23 -6.20 6.68 -6.63
N VAL A 24 -7.30 6.25 -6.01
CA VAL A 24 -8.07 7.07 -5.07
C VAL A 24 -8.17 6.33 -3.73
N PRO A 25 -7.64 6.89 -2.64
CA PRO A 25 -7.81 6.31 -1.32
C PRO A 25 -9.23 6.51 -0.80
N VAL A 26 -9.79 5.45 -0.24
CA VAL A 26 -11.03 5.48 0.54
C VAL A 26 -10.67 5.12 1.98
N TRP A 27 -11.06 5.95 2.96
CA TRP A 27 -10.56 5.77 4.33
C TRP A 27 -11.60 6.09 5.39
N ARG A 28 -11.32 5.65 6.61
CA ARG A 28 -12.01 6.06 7.82
C ARG A 28 -11.08 6.09 9.02
N GLU A 29 -11.43 6.89 10.02
CA GLU A 29 -10.71 6.94 11.30
C GLU A 29 -11.44 6.13 12.36
N LEU A 30 -10.67 5.45 13.22
CA LEU A 30 -11.13 4.74 14.41
C LEU A 30 -10.30 5.15 15.62
N LEU A 31 -10.88 5.06 16.81
CA LEU A 31 -10.12 5.20 18.05
C LEU A 31 -9.21 3.96 18.23
N ALA A 32 -7.95 4.16 18.60
CA ALA A 32 -6.94 3.11 18.75
C ALA A 32 -6.11 3.27 20.03
N ASP A 33 -6.75 3.69 21.12
CA ASP A 33 -6.12 3.95 22.41
C ASP A 33 -5.73 2.69 23.20
N LEU A 34 -6.32 1.54 22.87
CA LEU A 34 -6.09 0.24 23.52
C LEU A 34 -5.31 -0.77 22.66
N THR A 35 -4.77 -0.35 21.53
CA THR A 35 -4.16 -1.25 20.54
C THR A 35 -2.72 -0.88 20.27
N THR A 36 -1.82 -1.87 20.29
CA THR A 36 -0.44 -1.68 19.85
C THR A 36 -0.29 -2.02 18.36
N PRO A 37 0.68 -1.44 17.64
CA PRO A 37 0.92 -1.78 16.23
C PRO A 37 1.16 -3.28 16.02
N VAL A 38 1.97 -3.91 16.88
CA VAL A 38 2.26 -5.35 16.81
C VAL A 38 1.00 -6.20 16.98
N SER A 39 0.15 -5.85 17.96
CA SER A 39 -1.09 -6.58 18.18
C SER A 39 -2.07 -6.41 17.02
N LEU A 40 -2.11 -5.23 16.41
CA LEU A 40 -2.94 -4.95 15.25
C LEU A 40 -2.41 -5.68 14.01
N PHE A 41 -1.09 -5.72 13.81
CA PHE A 41 -0.46 -6.51 12.75
C PHE A 41 -0.84 -7.99 12.86
N ALA A 42 -0.69 -8.58 14.04
CA ALA A 42 -1.04 -9.98 14.28
C ALA A 42 -2.52 -10.29 13.98
N ARG A 43 -3.42 -9.34 14.23
CA ARG A 43 -4.86 -9.50 13.94
C ARG A 43 -5.20 -9.28 12.46
N CYS A 44 -4.61 -8.27 11.83
CA CYS A 44 -4.95 -7.89 10.46
C CYS A 44 -4.23 -8.71 9.40
N VAL A 45 -3.00 -9.13 9.67
CA VAL A 45 -2.13 -9.85 8.73
C VAL A 45 -1.97 -11.32 9.12
N GLY A 46 -1.70 -11.59 10.40
CA GLY A 46 -1.48 -12.95 10.89
C GLY A 46 -0.32 -13.63 10.17
N ASP A 47 -0.57 -14.81 9.60
CA ASP A 47 0.40 -15.57 8.79
C ASP A 47 0.38 -15.17 7.29
N GLY A 48 -0.40 -14.16 6.92
CA GLY A 48 -0.51 -13.68 5.55
C GLY A 48 0.63 -12.74 5.14
N GLU A 49 0.59 -12.28 3.90
CA GLU A 49 1.53 -11.30 3.38
C GLU A 49 1.19 -9.89 3.87
N GLY A 50 2.18 -9.20 4.39
CA GLY A 50 2.02 -7.83 4.86
C GLY A 50 3.31 -7.26 5.43
N PHE A 51 3.24 -6.00 5.87
CA PHE A 51 4.36 -5.33 6.48
C PHE A 51 3.93 -4.53 7.72
N LEU A 52 4.87 -4.33 8.63
CA LEU A 52 4.77 -3.43 9.76
C LEU A 52 5.97 -2.48 9.73
N LEU A 53 5.71 -1.18 9.69
CA LEU A 53 6.70 -0.13 9.88
C LEU A 53 6.47 0.55 11.21
N GLU A 54 7.47 0.50 12.08
CA GLU A 54 7.49 1.23 13.35
C GLU A 54 8.77 2.03 13.46
N SER A 55 8.66 3.28 13.89
CA SER A 55 9.85 4.06 14.26
C SER A 55 10.15 3.88 15.73
N VAL A 56 11.40 3.51 16.04
CA VAL A 56 11.91 3.41 17.41
C VAL A 56 12.41 4.76 17.93
N ASP A 57 12.58 5.73 17.02
CA ASP A 57 13.03 7.06 17.38
C ASP A 57 11.90 7.87 18.04
N ARG A 58 12.10 8.23 19.30
CA ARG A 58 11.19 9.08 20.06
C ARG A 58 11.31 10.56 19.73
N ALA A 59 12.12 10.93 18.73
CA ALA A 59 12.20 12.29 18.24
C ALA A 59 10.87 12.70 17.57
N GLU A 60 10.48 13.93 17.79
CA GLU A 60 9.13 14.50 17.64
C GLU A 60 8.44 14.31 16.27
N THR A 61 9.10 13.82 15.24
CA THR A 61 8.55 13.78 13.89
C THR A 61 8.28 12.36 13.36
N TRP A 62 9.22 11.43 13.57
CA TRP A 62 9.15 10.08 12.98
C TRP A 62 8.46 9.05 13.87
N GLY A 63 8.57 9.19 15.19
CA GLY A 63 7.93 8.30 16.17
C GLY A 63 6.41 8.47 16.30
N ARG A 64 5.81 9.37 15.50
CA ARG A 64 4.37 9.61 15.55
C ARG A 64 3.56 8.51 14.88
N TRP A 65 4.10 7.87 13.85
CA TRP A 65 3.33 6.98 12.99
C TRP A 65 3.86 5.55 13.01
N SER A 66 2.94 4.58 12.99
CA SER A 66 3.19 3.20 12.58
C SER A 66 2.27 2.83 11.45
N PHE A 67 2.75 1.95 10.55
CA PHE A 67 2.01 1.57 9.36
C PHE A 67 1.97 0.04 9.23
N ILE A 68 0.78 -0.47 8.92
CA ILE A 68 0.53 -1.89 8.66
C ILE A 68 -0.09 -2.00 7.28
N GLY A 69 0.54 -2.74 6.37
CA GLY A 69 -0.01 -3.02 5.05
C GLY A 69 -0.35 -4.48 4.88
N ARG A 70 -1.41 -4.76 4.11
CA ARG A 70 -1.84 -6.10 3.71
C ARG A 70 -2.53 -6.08 2.36
N HIS A 71 -2.81 -7.25 1.80
CA HIS A 71 -3.53 -7.43 0.54
C HIS A 71 -3.02 -6.49 -0.56
N PRO A 72 -1.77 -6.65 -1.00
CA PRO A 72 -1.24 -5.84 -2.09
C PRO A 72 -2.09 -6.03 -3.34
N SER A 73 -2.21 -4.97 -4.16
CA SER A 73 -2.93 -5.07 -5.44
C SER A 73 -2.15 -5.87 -6.47
N ALA A 74 -0.82 -5.79 -6.41
CA ALA A 74 0.10 -6.64 -7.14
C ALA A 74 1.46 -6.66 -6.44
N THR A 75 2.24 -7.71 -6.68
CA THR A 75 3.61 -7.86 -6.18
C THR A 75 4.55 -8.18 -7.33
N LEU A 76 5.65 -7.45 -7.42
CA LEU A 76 6.74 -7.65 -8.37
C LEU A 76 7.90 -8.32 -7.63
N THR A 77 8.43 -9.40 -8.21
CA THR A 77 9.58 -10.13 -7.68
C THR A 77 10.66 -10.24 -8.75
N SER A 78 11.82 -9.66 -8.50
CA SER A 78 13.01 -9.82 -9.34
C SER A 78 13.87 -10.96 -8.81
N ILE A 79 14.13 -11.94 -9.65
CA ILE A 79 14.98 -13.07 -9.31
C ILE A 79 15.76 -13.56 -10.54
N GLY A 80 17.09 -13.64 -10.42
CA GLY A 80 17.94 -14.13 -11.52
C GLY A 80 17.82 -13.31 -12.81
N GLY A 81 17.51 -12.02 -12.70
CA GLY A 81 17.32 -11.11 -13.85
C GLY A 81 15.94 -11.20 -14.50
N GLU A 82 15.03 -12.00 -13.98
CA GLU A 82 13.63 -12.06 -14.44
C GLU A 82 12.70 -11.32 -13.46
N LEU A 83 11.72 -10.59 -13.99
CA LEU A 83 10.70 -9.94 -13.21
C LEU A 83 9.39 -10.73 -13.29
N LEU A 84 9.01 -11.31 -12.16
CA LEU A 84 7.74 -12.01 -11.98
C LEU A 84 6.70 -11.05 -11.42
N VAL A 85 5.45 -11.17 -11.87
CA VAL A 85 4.33 -10.34 -11.41
C VAL A 85 3.23 -11.26 -10.90
N ASP A 86 2.79 -11.02 -9.67
CA ASP A 86 1.58 -11.59 -9.10
C ASP A 86 0.53 -10.48 -8.93
N GLY A 87 -0.64 -10.66 -9.50
CA GLY A 87 -1.68 -9.64 -9.61
C GLY A 87 -1.70 -8.90 -10.95
N ASP A 88 -2.59 -7.91 -11.07
CA ASP A 88 -2.79 -7.16 -12.30
C ASP A 88 -2.03 -5.84 -12.30
N LEU A 89 -1.31 -5.56 -13.39
CA LEU A 89 -0.66 -4.28 -13.61
C LEU A 89 -1.37 -3.51 -14.74
N PRO A 90 -1.30 -2.17 -14.71
CA PRO A 90 -1.76 -1.36 -15.84
C PRO A 90 -1.02 -1.70 -17.14
N GLU A 91 -1.68 -1.44 -18.28
CA GLU A 91 -1.01 -1.55 -19.57
C GLU A 91 0.18 -0.58 -19.68
N GLY A 92 1.22 -1.00 -20.38
CA GLY A 92 2.39 -0.18 -20.67
C GLY A 92 3.49 -0.20 -19.61
N ILE A 93 3.36 -1.00 -18.55
CA ILE A 93 4.45 -1.19 -17.58
C ILE A 93 5.54 -2.07 -18.18
N ARG A 94 6.78 -1.57 -18.19
CA ARG A 94 7.96 -2.23 -18.77
C ARG A 94 8.50 -3.36 -17.91
N THR A 95 7.76 -4.43 -17.77
CA THR A 95 8.19 -5.59 -16.95
C THR A 95 9.35 -6.38 -17.58
N GLY A 96 9.57 -6.27 -18.86
CA GLY A 96 10.69 -6.92 -19.59
C GLY A 96 12.03 -6.20 -19.49
N GLU A 97 12.08 -5.01 -18.87
CA GLU A 97 13.29 -4.18 -18.73
C GLU A 97 13.83 -4.16 -17.29
N GLY A 98 13.32 -5.02 -16.41
CA GLY A 98 13.74 -5.14 -15.02
C GLY A 98 12.86 -4.40 -14.02
N MET A 99 13.25 -4.51 -12.75
CA MET A 99 12.51 -3.96 -11.62
C MET A 99 12.45 -2.44 -11.64
N LEU A 100 13.59 -1.77 -11.89
CA LEU A 100 13.67 -0.31 -11.82
C LEU A 100 12.82 0.36 -12.89
N ALA A 101 12.80 -0.17 -14.13
CA ALA A 101 11.96 0.33 -15.21
C ALA A 101 10.46 0.16 -14.88
N ALA A 102 10.08 -0.99 -14.34
CA ALA A 102 8.70 -1.23 -13.92
C ALA A 102 8.27 -0.29 -12.78
N LEU A 103 9.14 -0.04 -11.79
CA LEU A 103 8.87 0.88 -10.68
C LEU A 103 8.72 2.33 -11.16
N GLU A 104 9.56 2.78 -12.11
CA GLU A 104 9.45 4.11 -12.71
C GLU A 104 8.07 4.30 -13.37
N ASP A 105 7.65 3.33 -14.19
CA ASP A 105 6.36 3.37 -14.86
C ASP A 105 5.19 3.32 -13.87
N LEU A 106 5.25 2.46 -12.86
CA LEU A 106 4.22 2.37 -11.82
C LEU A 106 4.07 3.66 -11.03
N LEU A 107 5.19 4.29 -10.64
CA LEU A 107 5.17 5.58 -9.93
C LEU A 107 4.64 6.72 -10.82
N ALA A 108 4.91 6.68 -12.11
CA ALA A 108 4.37 7.63 -13.06
C ALA A 108 2.86 7.43 -13.32
N HIS A 109 2.42 6.16 -13.35
CA HIS A 109 1.03 5.79 -13.59
C HIS A 109 0.15 6.02 -12.36
N PHE A 110 0.55 5.53 -11.19
CA PHE A 110 -0.23 5.57 -9.96
C PHE A 110 -0.12 6.91 -9.21
N ARG A 111 -0.74 7.94 -9.78
CA ARG A 111 -0.85 9.24 -9.11
C ARG A 111 -2.12 9.28 -8.27
N SER A 112 -1.95 9.52 -6.98
CA SER A 112 -3.02 9.73 -6.00
C SER A 112 -3.26 11.23 -5.78
N PRO A 113 -4.50 11.66 -5.48
CA PRO A 113 -4.78 13.05 -5.15
C PRO A 113 -4.07 13.48 -3.85
N PRO A 114 -3.61 14.72 -3.75
CA PRO A 114 -3.17 15.28 -2.48
C PRO A 114 -4.39 15.48 -1.57
N ILE A 115 -4.41 14.81 -0.43
CA ILE A 115 -5.52 14.88 0.53
C ILE A 115 -5.00 15.46 1.84
N GLU A 116 -5.56 16.61 2.24
CA GLU A 116 -5.19 17.25 3.50
C GLU A 116 -5.53 16.34 4.69
N GLY A 117 -4.61 16.23 5.63
CA GLY A 117 -4.80 15.45 6.86
C GLY A 117 -4.52 13.96 6.74
N MET A 118 -4.20 13.46 5.55
CA MET A 118 -3.75 12.07 5.39
C MET A 118 -2.38 11.83 6.04
N PRO A 119 -2.10 10.59 6.50
CA PRO A 119 -0.79 10.23 7.00
C PRO A 119 0.28 10.36 5.90
N PRO A 120 1.57 10.54 6.27
CA PRO A 120 2.65 10.73 5.30
C PRO A 120 2.83 9.53 4.35
N LEU A 121 2.49 8.32 4.80
CA LEU A 121 2.36 7.13 3.97
C LEU A 121 0.88 6.74 3.93
N HIS A 122 0.27 6.82 2.77
CA HIS A 122 -1.13 6.40 2.56
C HIS A 122 -1.32 5.54 1.30
N GLY A 123 -0.25 5.31 0.53
CA GLY A 123 -0.22 4.45 -0.65
C GLY A 123 1.18 4.40 -1.23
N GLY A 124 1.34 3.75 -2.37
CA GLY A 124 2.61 3.61 -3.07
C GLY A 124 3.10 2.17 -3.15
N LEU A 125 4.41 1.99 -3.17
CA LEU A 125 5.08 0.72 -3.28
C LEU A 125 5.85 0.44 -1.98
N MET A 126 5.80 -0.80 -1.53
CA MET A 126 6.50 -1.25 -0.32
C MET A 126 7.24 -2.56 -0.59
N GLY A 127 8.49 -2.63 -0.16
CA GLY A 127 9.29 -3.83 -0.32
C GLY A 127 10.76 -3.57 -0.07
N TYR A 128 11.62 -4.33 -0.76
CA TYR A 128 13.05 -4.11 -0.72
C TYR A 128 13.66 -4.23 -2.13
N LEU A 129 14.76 -3.55 -2.32
CA LEU A 129 15.67 -3.70 -3.44
C LEU A 129 17.01 -4.18 -2.86
N GLY A 130 17.44 -5.37 -3.24
CA GLY A 130 18.74 -5.91 -2.89
C GLY A 130 19.86 -5.19 -3.63
N TYR A 131 21.10 -5.44 -3.22
CA TYR A 131 22.26 -4.78 -3.81
C TYR A 131 22.38 -5.05 -5.32
N ASP A 132 22.07 -6.29 -5.75
CA ASP A 132 22.26 -6.72 -7.13
C ASP A 132 21.28 -6.08 -8.14
N VAL A 133 20.20 -5.41 -7.68
CA VAL A 133 19.35 -4.58 -8.55
C VAL A 133 20.15 -3.46 -9.24
N VAL A 134 21.29 -3.04 -8.66
CA VAL A 134 22.21 -2.09 -9.32
C VAL A 134 22.69 -2.56 -10.69
N ARG A 135 22.69 -3.88 -10.95
CA ARG A 135 23.10 -4.46 -12.24
C ARG A 135 22.13 -4.15 -13.38
N GLU A 136 20.93 -3.66 -13.07
CA GLU A 136 20.02 -3.16 -14.09
C GLU A 136 20.48 -1.82 -14.71
N VAL A 137 21.39 -1.09 -14.04
CA VAL A 137 21.88 0.23 -14.44
C VAL A 137 23.40 0.32 -14.58
N GLU A 138 24.14 -0.64 -13.97
CA GLU A 138 25.59 -0.66 -13.96
C GLU A 138 26.12 -2.02 -14.44
N ASP A 139 27.13 -2.01 -15.32
CA ASP A 139 27.83 -3.22 -15.73
C ASP A 139 28.91 -3.57 -14.70
N LEU A 140 28.56 -4.42 -13.75
CA LEU A 140 29.46 -4.87 -12.69
C LEU A 140 30.05 -6.25 -13.04
N PRO A 141 31.40 -6.33 -13.22
CA PRO A 141 32.07 -7.61 -13.47
C PRO A 141 32.06 -8.53 -12.23
N ASP A 142 32.41 -9.78 -12.45
CA ASP A 142 32.66 -10.76 -11.40
C ASP A 142 31.48 -11.00 -10.45
N THR A 143 30.31 -11.33 -11.01
CA THR A 143 29.12 -11.70 -10.22
C THR A 143 29.46 -12.90 -9.32
N PRO A 144 29.39 -12.77 -7.98
CA PRO A 144 29.57 -13.90 -7.09
C PRO A 144 28.46 -14.93 -7.30
N PRO A 145 28.71 -16.22 -7.00
CA PRO A 145 27.67 -17.23 -7.12
C PRO A 145 26.55 -16.95 -6.11
N ASP A 146 25.32 -17.03 -6.58
CA ASP A 146 24.15 -16.95 -5.69
C ASP A 146 23.97 -18.30 -4.98
N ASP A 147 24.30 -18.35 -3.68
CA ASP A 147 24.22 -19.54 -2.83
C ASP A 147 22.92 -19.62 -2.02
N LYS A 148 22.07 -18.58 -2.06
CA LYS A 148 20.84 -18.46 -1.26
C LYS A 148 19.57 -18.50 -2.10
N GLY A 149 19.62 -18.05 -3.33
CA GLY A 149 18.45 -17.96 -4.21
C GLY A 149 17.40 -16.98 -3.71
N PHE A 150 17.79 -15.91 -2.99
CA PHE A 150 16.86 -14.86 -2.59
C PHE A 150 16.54 -13.97 -3.78
N PRO A 151 15.29 -13.47 -3.87
CA PRO A 151 14.96 -12.45 -4.85
C PRO A 151 15.86 -11.22 -4.73
N ASP A 152 16.28 -10.66 -5.87
CA ASP A 152 17.04 -9.41 -5.94
C ASP A 152 16.20 -8.22 -5.46
N GLY A 153 14.87 -8.30 -5.61
CA GLY A 153 13.95 -7.33 -5.09
C GLY A 153 12.53 -7.87 -5.03
N ILE A 154 11.76 -7.39 -4.08
CA ILE A 154 10.32 -7.60 -3.98
C ILE A 154 9.66 -6.26 -3.69
N MET A 155 8.69 -5.86 -4.54
CA MET A 155 7.94 -4.62 -4.38
C MET A 155 6.46 -4.88 -4.55
N SER A 156 5.67 -4.52 -3.55
CA SER A 156 4.22 -4.68 -3.53
C SER A 156 3.52 -3.33 -3.64
N ILE A 157 2.46 -3.25 -4.44
CA ILE A 157 1.58 -2.08 -4.52
C ILE A 157 0.65 -2.12 -3.30
N ILE A 158 0.68 -1.08 -2.48
CA ILE A 158 -0.11 -1.02 -1.24
C ILE A 158 -1.61 -0.98 -1.56
N GLY A 159 -2.31 -2.08 -1.28
CA GLY A 159 -3.77 -2.19 -1.45
C GLY A 159 -4.53 -1.71 -0.22
N GLU A 160 -4.23 -2.25 0.95
CA GLU A 160 -4.82 -1.88 2.24
C GLU A 160 -3.74 -1.45 3.23
N LEU A 161 -4.03 -0.37 3.97
CA LEU A 161 -3.10 0.21 4.93
C LEU A 161 -3.83 0.62 6.20
N VAL A 162 -3.21 0.39 7.34
CA VAL A 162 -3.57 1.01 8.62
C VAL A 162 -2.45 1.93 9.05
N ALA A 163 -2.74 3.21 9.20
CA ALA A 163 -1.82 4.18 9.76
C ALA A 163 -2.23 4.51 11.20
N ILE A 164 -1.34 4.29 12.18
CA ILE A 164 -1.58 4.56 13.58
C ILE A 164 -0.92 5.89 13.94
N ASP A 165 -1.74 6.87 14.35
CA ASP A 165 -1.28 8.14 14.90
C ASP A 165 -1.17 8.02 16.42
N HIS A 166 0.05 7.84 16.92
CA HIS A 166 0.30 7.68 18.36
C HIS A 166 0.00 8.95 19.17
N TRP A 167 0.05 10.12 18.56
CA TRP A 167 -0.25 11.37 19.24
C TRP A 167 -1.75 11.57 19.43
N ARG A 168 -2.53 11.23 18.40
CA ARG A 168 -3.99 11.37 18.43
C ARG A 168 -4.70 10.10 18.91
N GLN A 169 -3.95 9.01 19.12
CA GLN A 169 -4.49 7.69 19.48
C GLN A 169 -5.58 7.22 18.52
N ARG A 170 -5.28 7.33 17.23
CA ARG A 170 -6.21 6.97 16.15
C ARG A 170 -5.55 6.03 15.16
N ALA A 171 -6.37 5.15 14.60
CA ALA A 171 -6.03 4.35 13.44
C ALA A 171 -6.81 4.87 12.23
N ILE A 172 -6.11 5.14 11.15
CA ILE A 172 -6.68 5.50 9.86
C ILE A 172 -6.60 4.27 8.99
N LEU A 173 -7.74 3.70 8.65
CA LEU A 173 -7.85 2.56 7.75
C LEU A 173 -8.02 3.09 6.33
N ILE A 174 -7.21 2.60 5.40
CA ILE A 174 -7.14 3.10 4.03
C ILE A 174 -7.23 1.92 3.07
N VAL A 175 -8.07 2.04 2.06
CA VAL A 175 -8.12 1.16 0.89
C VAL A 175 -7.78 1.99 -0.33
N ASN A 176 -6.69 1.67 -1.01
CA ASN A 176 -6.29 2.32 -2.25
C ASN A 176 -7.02 1.65 -3.42
N VAL A 177 -7.91 2.39 -4.04
CA VAL A 177 -8.68 1.92 -5.21
C VAL A 177 -7.92 2.27 -6.48
N VAL A 178 -7.50 1.26 -7.22
CA VAL A 178 -7.00 1.45 -8.58
C VAL A 178 -8.20 1.69 -9.49
N VAL A 179 -8.25 2.87 -10.10
CA VAL A 179 -9.36 3.27 -10.97
C VAL A 179 -9.16 2.65 -12.35
N PRO A 180 -10.10 1.84 -12.85
CA PRO A 180 -9.99 1.27 -14.19
C PRO A 180 -9.99 2.37 -15.26
N PRO A 181 -9.14 2.28 -16.29
CA PRO A 181 -9.14 3.25 -17.38
C PRO A 181 -10.49 3.32 -18.07
N GLY A 182 -11.03 4.53 -18.23
CA GLY A 182 -12.31 4.74 -18.88
C GLY A 182 -13.54 4.25 -18.12
N ALA A 183 -13.41 4.02 -16.81
CA ALA A 183 -14.52 3.59 -15.96
C ALA A 183 -15.70 4.57 -16.03
N ASP A 184 -16.90 4.05 -16.24
CA ASP A 184 -18.13 4.81 -16.12
C ASP A 184 -18.58 4.93 -14.64
N ASP A 185 -19.60 5.71 -14.38
CA ASP A 185 -20.12 5.95 -13.03
C ASP A 185 -20.53 4.65 -12.33
N ALA A 186 -21.04 3.67 -13.06
CA ALA A 186 -21.48 2.39 -12.48
C ALA A 186 -20.28 1.55 -12.03
N ALA A 187 -19.21 1.53 -12.82
CA ALA A 187 -17.95 0.88 -12.47
C ALA A 187 -17.28 1.58 -11.28
N LEU A 188 -17.29 2.92 -11.23
CA LEU A 188 -16.75 3.69 -10.11
C LEU A 188 -17.55 3.42 -8.82
N ASP A 189 -18.88 3.34 -8.90
CA ASP A 189 -19.72 3.01 -7.76
C ASP A 189 -19.44 1.62 -7.21
N SER A 190 -19.29 0.64 -8.10
CA SER A 190 -18.93 -0.73 -7.72
C SER A 190 -17.58 -0.77 -7.03
N ALA A 191 -16.58 -0.06 -7.54
CA ALA A 191 -15.25 0.03 -6.94
C ALA A 191 -15.29 0.70 -5.56
N TYR A 192 -16.09 1.76 -5.40
CA TYR A 192 -16.31 2.41 -4.12
C TYR A 192 -16.96 1.48 -3.09
N ASP A 193 -18.02 0.75 -3.48
CA ASP A 193 -18.71 -0.19 -2.59
C ASP A 193 -17.80 -1.32 -2.14
N GLN A 194 -16.95 -1.84 -3.04
CA GLN A 194 -15.93 -2.82 -2.69
C GLN A 194 -14.90 -2.25 -1.69
N ALA A 195 -14.46 -1.02 -1.89
CA ALA A 195 -13.53 -0.38 -0.96
C ALA A 195 -14.15 -0.19 0.44
N VAL A 196 -15.43 0.22 0.50
CA VAL A 196 -16.16 0.34 1.78
C VAL A 196 -16.29 -1.02 2.47
N SER A 197 -16.59 -2.09 1.72
CA SER A 197 -16.63 -3.46 2.27
C SER A 197 -15.27 -3.88 2.82
N ARG A 198 -14.19 -3.65 2.08
CA ARG A 198 -12.81 -3.96 2.53
C ARG A 198 -12.41 -3.16 3.78
N LEU A 199 -12.81 -1.89 3.89
CA LEU A 199 -12.63 -1.10 5.12
C LEU A 199 -13.37 -1.72 6.32
N GLN A 200 -14.56 -2.27 6.09
CA GLN A 200 -15.33 -2.94 7.14
C GLN A 200 -14.64 -4.23 7.58
N ASP A 201 -14.14 -5.02 6.63
CA ASP A 201 -13.39 -6.25 6.91
C ASP A 201 -12.10 -5.94 7.69
N LEU A 202 -11.35 -4.92 7.26
CA LEU A 202 -10.13 -4.48 7.93
C LEU A 202 -10.39 -4.05 9.38
N ALA A 203 -11.49 -3.33 9.61
CA ALA A 203 -11.88 -2.95 10.97
C ALA A 203 -12.32 -4.15 11.82
N THR A 204 -13.03 -5.09 11.21
CA THR A 204 -13.49 -6.31 11.88
C THR A 204 -12.31 -7.19 12.29
N ASP A 205 -11.34 -7.37 11.39
CA ASP A 205 -10.10 -8.10 11.66
C ASP A 205 -9.30 -7.45 12.79
N GLY A 206 -9.13 -6.13 12.74
CA GLY A 206 -8.43 -5.38 13.79
C GLY A 206 -9.08 -5.46 15.17
N ALA A 207 -10.37 -5.76 15.24
CA ALA A 207 -11.12 -5.91 16.47
C ALA A 207 -11.14 -7.34 17.05
N ARG A 208 -10.59 -8.34 16.32
CA ARG A 208 -10.53 -9.74 16.81
C ARG A 208 -9.70 -9.84 18.07
N PRO A 209 -10.04 -10.77 19.01
CA PRO A 209 -9.13 -11.13 20.09
C PRO A 209 -7.85 -11.78 19.51
N LEU A 210 -6.74 -11.63 20.22
CA LEU A 210 -5.48 -12.34 19.93
C LEU A 210 -5.58 -13.77 20.43
#